data_3e0d206618bcfa16c4d16ec8b0dcf7e7
#
_entry.id   3e0d206618bcfa16c4d16ec8b0dcf7e7
#
_cell.length_a   1.000
_cell.length_b   1.000
_cell.length_c   1.000
_cell.angle_alpha   90.00
_cell.angle_beta   90.00
_cell.angle_gamma   90.00
#
_symmetry.space_group_name_H-M   'P 1'
#
loop_
_entity.id
_entity.type
_entity.pdbx_description
1 polymer ?
#
loop_
_entity_poly.entity_id
_entity_poly.type
_entity_poly.pdbx_seq_one_letter_code
_entity_poly.pdbx_strand_id
1 'polypeptide(L)'
;LSEEKRYIMHFPEENTIMSINSNYGGNVLLGKKCFALRIASFLGKNEGWMAEHMLILGITNPKGEKKYVAAAFPSACGKTNLAMLIPPKSYLEKGYKIECVGDDIAWIRVGEDGRLWAVNPENGFFGVAPGTNMKSNPNALLSTMKNTIFTNVVQNLDDNTVWWEGLDKNPPKNAIDWKGNPWNGDVKDADGKPVKGAHPNSRFTAPAINCPCISDQFEAPNGVPLSAIIFGGRRAKTAPLVYQSKDWNNGVFVGSIMASETTAAATGAVGVVRRDPMAMRPFIGYNMGDYFKHWIEMGEKIANKPKIFNVNWFRTDDNGNFIWPGFGDNMRVLDWIIDRCEDKVDAIETPIGFVPKAEDINVDGLEDVTLDTIKELLTVDVENWKKEAEGIEQFYGEITRVPEELKAELANLKANLNK
;
A
#
# COMPACT_ATOMS: atom_id res chain seq x y z
N LEU A 1 -16.00 29.93 1.87
CA LEU A 1 -16.35 28.54 2.06
C LEU A 1 -16.78 28.29 3.51
N SER A 2 -17.86 27.55 3.72
CA SER A 2 -18.38 27.23 5.06
C SER A 2 -17.82 25.87 5.51
N GLU A 3 -17.32 25.79 6.74
CA GLU A 3 -16.90 24.50 7.32
C GLU A 3 -18.07 23.63 7.72
N GLU A 4 -19.20 24.23 8.08
CA GLU A 4 -20.41 23.54 8.54
C GLU A 4 -21.25 22.94 7.41
N LYS A 5 -21.20 23.52 6.20
CA LYS A 5 -22.05 23.15 5.05
C LYS A 5 -21.18 22.69 3.87
N ARG A 6 -20.28 21.79 4.12
CA ARG A 6 -19.30 21.24 3.16
C ARG A 6 -19.67 19.80 2.81
N TYR A 7 -19.86 19.52 1.54
CA TYR A 7 -20.31 18.20 1.08
C TYR A 7 -19.47 17.73 -0.10
N ILE A 8 -19.08 16.46 -0.06
CA ILE A 8 -18.57 15.69 -1.19
C ILE A 8 -19.53 14.51 -1.37
N MET A 9 -20.31 14.52 -2.44
CA MET A 9 -21.35 13.53 -2.70
C MET A 9 -20.99 12.72 -3.95
N HIS A 10 -21.26 11.44 -3.91
CA HIS A 10 -21.04 10.50 -4.99
C HIS A 10 -22.34 9.86 -5.42
N PHE A 11 -22.61 9.86 -6.72
CA PHE A 11 -23.75 9.22 -7.36
C PHE A 11 -23.21 8.22 -8.38
N PRO A 12 -22.80 7.01 -7.94
CA PRO A 12 -22.12 6.04 -8.80
C PRO A 12 -22.97 5.63 -10.00
N GLU A 13 -24.28 5.52 -9.84
CA GLU A 13 -25.21 5.14 -10.90
C GLU A 13 -25.29 6.20 -12.02
N GLU A 14 -24.94 7.44 -11.71
CA GLU A 14 -24.94 8.57 -12.65
C GLU A 14 -23.52 8.99 -13.07
N ASN A 15 -22.49 8.27 -12.62
CA ASN A 15 -21.08 8.66 -12.80
C ASN A 15 -20.79 10.11 -12.38
N THR A 16 -21.47 10.57 -11.32
CA THR A 16 -21.46 11.98 -10.92
C THR A 16 -20.87 12.15 -9.52
N ILE A 17 -20.09 13.23 -9.36
CA ILE A 17 -19.57 13.69 -8.08
C ILE A 17 -19.93 15.17 -7.93
N MET A 18 -20.46 15.55 -6.78
CA MET A 18 -20.72 16.94 -6.43
C MET A 18 -19.85 17.36 -5.24
N SER A 19 -19.08 18.43 -5.43
CA SER A 19 -18.32 19.09 -4.36
C SER A 19 -18.97 20.44 -4.09
N ILE A 20 -19.56 20.60 -2.92
CA ILE A 20 -20.29 21.82 -2.54
C ILE A 20 -19.56 22.47 -1.38
N ASN A 21 -19.32 23.78 -1.52
CA ASN A 21 -18.73 24.63 -0.49
C ASN A 21 -17.37 24.13 0.03
N SER A 22 -16.62 23.45 -0.83
CA SER A 22 -15.29 22.90 -0.52
C SER A 22 -14.29 23.17 -1.66
N ASN A 23 -13.00 23.08 -1.36
CA ASN A 23 -11.92 23.13 -2.36
C ASN A 23 -11.55 21.75 -2.91
N TYR A 24 -12.32 20.72 -2.62
CA TYR A 24 -11.97 19.35 -3.00
C TYR A 24 -11.82 19.17 -4.52
N GLY A 25 -12.70 19.80 -5.30
CA GLY A 25 -12.63 19.82 -6.75
C GLY A 25 -11.49 20.65 -7.35
N GLY A 26 -10.83 21.49 -6.54
CA GLY A 26 -9.70 22.32 -6.94
C GLY A 26 -8.34 21.62 -6.90
N ASN A 27 -8.32 20.32 -6.63
CA ASN A 27 -7.11 19.52 -6.57
C ASN A 27 -7.29 18.15 -7.26
N VAL A 28 -6.22 17.36 -7.31
CA VAL A 28 -6.21 16.05 -7.99
C VAL A 28 -7.10 14.99 -7.33
N LEU A 29 -7.58 15.19 -6.11
CA LEU A 29 -8.35 14.20 -5.36
C LEU A 29 -9.70 13.87 -6.01
N LEU A 30 -10.33 14.82 -6.71
CA LEU A 30 -11.58 14.58 -7.43
C LEU A 30 -11.40 13.50 -8.50
N GLY A 31 -10.39 13.64 -9.37
CA GLY A 31 -10.07 12.65 -10.39
C GLY A 31 -9.54 11.35 -9.79
N LYS A 32 -8.62 11.47 -8.82
CA LYS A 32 -7.88 10.35 -8.24
C LYS A 32 -8.77 9.46 -7.36
N LYS A 33 -9.29 9.99 -6.26
CA LYS A 33 -10.00 9.19 -5.26
C LYS A 33 -11.49 9.04 -5.56
N CYS A 34 -12.10 10.07 -6.09
CA CYS A 34 -13.53 10.04 -6.38
C CYS A 34 -13.83 9.28 -7.67
N PHE A 35 -13.21 9.64 -8.81
CA PHE A 35 -13.46 8.96 -10.08
C PHE A 35 -12.68 7.65 -10.21
N ALA A 36 -11.36 7.68 -10.07
CA ALA A 36 -10.53 6.52 -10.37
C ALA A 36 -10.62 5.38 -9.34
N LEU A 37 -11.22 5.61 -8.18
CA LEU A 37 -11.50 4.56 -7.18
C LEU A 37 -13.00 4.42 -6.90
N ARG A 38 -13.65 5.42 -6.28
CA ARG A 38 -15.04 5.25 -5.81
C ARG A 38 -16.03 5.00 -6.94
N ILE A 39 -16.06 5.84 -7.95
CA ILE A 39 -16.93 5.63 -9.12
C ILE A 39 -16.43 4.42 -9.94
N ALA A 40 -15.13 4.32 -10.17
CA ALA A 40 -14.54 3.22 -10.93
C ALA A 40 -14.78 1.85 -10.29
N SER A 41 -14.79 1.73 -8.95
CA SER A 41 -15.10 0.46 -8.28
C SER A 41 -16.54 0.00 -8.58
N PHE A 42 -17.49 0.92 -8.64
CA PHE A 42 -18.88 0.62 -9.00
C PHE A 42 -19.00 0.25 -10.49
N LEU A 43 -18.35 0.99 -11.38
CA LEU A 43 -18.30 0.66 -12.81
C LEU A 43 -17.69 -0.71 -13.03
N GLY A 44 -16.56 -1.00 -12.39
CA GLY A 44 -15.89 -2.29 -12.49
C GLY A 44 -16.79 -3.45 -12.06
N LYS A 45 -17.55 -3.30 -10.97
CA LYS A 45 -18.55 -4.30 -10.58
C LYS A 45 -19.55 -4.59 -11.70
N ASN A 46 -20.05 -3.55 -12.38
CA ASN A 46 -21.07 -3.71 -13.41
C ASN A 46 -20.50 -4.23 -14.74
N GLU A 47 -19.26 -3.89 -15.04
CA GLU A 47 -18.59 -4.21 -16.31
C GLU A 47 -17.65 -5.44 -16.24
N GLY A 48 -17.41 -5.98 -15.03
CA GLY A 48 -16.59 -7.18 -14.84
C GLY A 48 -15.09 -6.91 -14.77
N TRP A 49 -14.68 -5.80 -14.15
CA TRP A 49 -13.30 -5.45 -13.82
C TRP A 49 -13.21 -4.86 -12.41
N MET A 50 -12.01 -4.56 -11.92
CA MET A 50 -11.77 -4.10 -10.56
C MET A 50 -10.96 -2.79 -10.57
N ALA A 51 -11.38 -1.80 -9.76
CA ALA A 51 -10.60 -0.62 -9.47
C ALA A 51 -10.10 -0.70 -8.03
N GLU A 52 -8.78 -0.77 -7.85
CA GLU A 52 -8.17 -1.10 -6.58
C GLU A 52 -7.14 -0.06 -6.13
N HIS A 53 -7.06 0.14 -4.83
CA HIS A 53 -6.08 1.02 -4.19
C HIS A 53 -4.75 0.30 -4.06
N MET A 54 -4.11 0.03 -5.20
CA MET A 54 -2.91 -0.78 -5.31
C MET A 54 -1.81 -0.07 -6.09
N LEU A 55 -0.57 -0.26 -5.65
CA LEU A 55 0.60 -0.03 -6.49
C LEU A 55 0.72 -1.16 -7.51
N ILE A 56 1.44 -0.91 -8.60
CA ILE A 56 1.85 -1.91 -9.59
C ILE A 56 3.35 -1.77 -9.78
N LEU A 57 4.10 -2.84 -9.55
CA LEU A 57 5.54 -2.85 -9.77
C LEU A 57 5.99 -4.04 -10.61
N GLY A 58 7.05 -3.85 -11.38
CA GLY A 58 7.76 -4.88 -12.13
C GLY A 58 9.05 -5.29 -11.42
N ILE A 59 9.30 -6.59 -11.35
CA ILE A 59 10.51 -7.18 -10.81
C ILE A 59 11.19 -7.95 -11.93
N THR A 60 12.41 -7.56 -12.28
CA THR A 60 13.23 -8.29 -13.26
C THR A 60 14.29 -9.06 -12.50
N ASN A 61 14.39 -10.36 -12.76
CA ASN A 61 15.41 -11.22 -12.18
C ASN A 61 16.75 -11.17 -12.96
N PRO A 62 17.83 -11.81 -12.46
CA PRO A 62 19.13 -11.83 -13.15
C PRO A 62 19.14 -12.43 -14.56
N LYS A 63 18.11 -13.22 -14.92
CA LYS A 63 17.93 -13.80 -16.26
C LYS A 63 17.22 -12.87 -17.23
N GLY A 64 16.80 -11.68 -16.78
CA GLY A 64 16.01 -10.73 -17.56
C GLY A 64 14.51 -11.05 -17.62
N GLU A 65 14.03 -12.02 -16.85
CA GLU A 65 12.61 -12.36 -16.77
C GLU A 65 11.90 -11.35 -15.88
N LYS A 66 10.84 -10.72 -16.39
CA LYS A 66 10.07 -9.69 -15.68
C LYS A 66 8.71 -10.24 -15.21
N LYS A 67 8.40 -10.03 -13.94
CA LYS A 67 7.12 -10.34 -13.33
C LYS A 67 6.51 -9.06 -12.74
N TYR A 68 5.17 -8.98 -12.77
CA TYR A 68 4.45 -7.84 -12.21
C TYR A 68 3.61 -8.26 -11.02
N VAL A 69 3.57 -7.40 -10.02
CA VAL A 69 2.76 -7.59 -8.82
C VAL A 69 1.95 -6.33 -8.54
N ALA A 70 0.74 -6.51 -8.03
CA ALA A 70 -0.06 -5.44 -7.46
C ALA A 70 -0.08 -5.57 -5.94
N ALA A 71 -0.02 -4.45 -5.21
CA ALA A 71 0.02 -4.51 -3.76
C ALA A 71 -0.83 -3.42 -3.10
N ALA A 72 -1.65 -3.81 -2.13
CA ALA A 72 -2.51 -2.94 -1.35
C ALA A 72 -2.01 -2.80 0.08
N PHE A 73 -1.88 -1.55 0.53
CA PHE A 73 -1.51 -1.21 1.90
C PHE A 73 -2.38 -0.05 2.40
N PRO A 74 -2.82 -0.06 3.67
CA PRO A 74 -3.42 1.11 4.30
C PRO A 74 -2.47 2.30 4.31
N SER A 75 -3.01 3.48 4.56
CA SER A 75 -2.21 4.71 4.67
C SER A 75 -1.06 4.55 5.66
N ALA A 76 0.09 5.14 5.34
CA ALA A 76 1.32 5.09 6.14
C ALA A 76 1.93 3.67 6.36
N CYS A 77 1.58 2.69 5.53
CA CYS A 77 2.16 1.35 5.56
C CYS A 77 3.21 1.08 4.46
N GLY A 78 3.74 2.14 3.81
CA GLY A 78 4.90 2.05 2.93
C GLY A 78 4.60 1.73 1.46
N LYS A 79 3.37 1.97 0.97
CA LYS A 79 2.97 1.67 -0.42
C LYS A 79 3.88 2.36 -1.45
N THR A 80 4.03 3.68 -1.40
CA THR A 80 4.89 4.44 -2.34
C THR A 80 6.36 4.02 -2.22
N ASN A 81 6.86 3.71 -1.02
CA ASN A 81 8.22 3.22 -0.84
C ASN A 81 8.43 1.84 -1.49
N LEU A 82 7.42 0.98 -1.47
CA LEU A 82 7.51 -0.32 -2.16
C LEU A 82 7.43 -0.14 -3.68
N ALA A 83 6.54 0.74 -4.18
CA ALA A 83 6.41 1.01 -5.61
C ALA A 83 7.69 1.55 -6.25
N MET A 84 8.49 2.28 -5.48
CA MET A 84 9.74 2.92 -5.90
C MET A 84 10.96 2.30 -5.20
N LEU A 85 10.87 1.04 -4.78
CA LEU A 85 11.89 0.34 -4.02
C LEU A 85 13.22 0.30 -4.78
N ILE A 86 14.30 0.57 -4.05
CA ILE A 86 15.67 0.34 -4.50
C ILE A 86 16.19 -0.92 -3.81
N PRO A 87 16.45 -2.01 -4.56
CA PRO A 87 16.95 -3.24 -3.99
C PRO A 87 18.29 -3.05 -3.25
N PRO A 88 18.61 -3.88 -2.26
CA PRO A 88 19.92 -3.88 -1.64
C PRO A 88 21.03 -4.13 -2.66
N LYS A 89 22.24 -3.66 -2.36
CA LYS A 89 23.41 -3.79 -3.25
C LYS A 89 23.64 -5.23 -3.71
N SER A 90 23.46 -6.21 -2.81
CA SER A 90 23.59 -7.64 -3.12
C SER A 90 22.63 -8.14 -4.20
N TYR A 91 21.45 -7.53 -4.33
CA TYR A 91 20.48 -7.82 -5.38
C TYR A 91 20.79 -7.07 -6.68
N LEU A 92 21.15 -5.78 -6.57
CA LEU A 92 21.54 -4.97 -7.73
C LEU A 92 22.76 -5.56 -8.46
N GLU A 93 23.77 -6.00 -7.73
CA GLU A 93 24.98 -6.64 -8.29
C GLU A 93 24.69 -7.98 -8.99
N LYS A 94 23.62 -8.68 -8.57
CA LYS A 94 23.13 -9.89 -9.25
C LYS A 94 22.31 -9.58 -10.51
N GLY A 95 21.92 -8.32 -10.73
CA GLY A 95 21.15 -7.90 -11.89
C GLY A 95 19.64 -7.80 -11.68
N TYR A 96 19.15 -7.85 -10.43
CA TYR A 96 17.75 -7.55 -10.13
C TYR A 96 17.43 -6.08 -10.40
N LYS A 97 16.23 -5.83 -10.92
CA LYS A 97 15.72 -4.48 -11.20
C LYS A 97 14.28 -4.37 -10.75
N ILE A 98 13.94 -3.24 -10.13
CA ILE A 98 12.57 -2.85 -9.78
C ILE A 98 12.15 -1.70 -10.67
N GLU A 99 10.92 -1.76 -11.18
CA GLU A 99 10.31 -0.74 -12.01
C GLU A 99 8.92 -0.39 -11.50
N CYS A 100 8.62 0.90 -11.41
CA CYS A 100 7.31 1.40 -11.01
C CYS A 100 6.39 1.51 -12.24
N VAL A 101 5.24 0.85 -12.22
CA VAL A 101 4.17 1.05 -13.21
C VAL A 101 3.13 2.03 -12.66
N GLY A 102 2.89 2.01 -11.35
CA GLY A 102 2.01 2.93 -10.65
C GLY A 102 2.15 2.79 -9.15
N ASP A 103 1.94 3.86 -8.38
CA ASP A 103 2.17 3.84 -6.95
C ASP A 103 0.90 3.76 -6.09
N ASP A 104 -0.29 3.92 -6.68
CA ASP A 104 -1.48 4.13 -5.87
C ASP A 104 -2.78 3.47 -6.37
N ILE A 105 -3.03 3.45 -7.68
CA ILE A 105 -4.28 2.94 -8.26
C ILE A 105 -3.98 1.93 -9.38
N ALA A 106 -4.69 0.81 -9.34
CA ALA A 106 -4.69 -0.20 -10.39
C ALA A 106 -6.11 -0.46 -10.88
N TRP A 107 -6.31 -0.41 -12.19
CA TRP A 107 -7.50 -0.95 -12.84
C TRP A 107 -7.17 -2.32 -13.42
N ILE A 108 -7.90 -3.34 -12.96
CA ILE A 108 -7.53 -4.74 -13.18
C ILE A 108 -8.66 -5.43 -13.91
N ARG A 109 -8.34 -6.09 -15.02
CA ARG A 109 -9.29 -6.86 -15.84
C ARG A 109 -8.76 -8.24 -16.18
N VAL A 110 -9.64 -9.14 -16.57
CA VAL A 110 -9.26 -10.43 -17.14
C VAL A 110 -8.86 -10.21 -18.61
N GLY A 111 -7.66 -10.63 -18.97
CA GLY A 111 -7.17 -10.62 -20.34
C GLY A 111 -7.61 -11.83 -21.14
N GLU A 112 -7.37 -11.82 -22.46
CA GLU A 112 -7.69 -12.92 -23.36
C GLU A 112 -6.93 -14.22 -23.04
N ASP A 113 -5.80 -14.10 -22.37
CA ASP A 113 -4.98 -15.21 -21.89
C ASP A 113 -5.50 -15.82 -20.55
N GLY A 114 -6.63 -15.33 -20.04
CA GLY A 114 -7.22 -15.75 -18.78
C GLY A 114 -6.47 -15.31 -17.53
N ARG A 115 -5.51 -14.36 -17.66
CA ARG A 115 -4.76 -13.75 -16.55
C ARG A 115 -5.39 -12.42 -16.15
N LEU A 116 -5.06 -11.93 -14.97
CA LEU A 116 -5.35 -10.54 -14.60
C LEU A 116 -4.29 -9.60 -15.19
N TRP A 117 -4.77 -8.52 -15.80
CA TRP A 117 -3.98 -7.44 -16.35
C TRP A 117 -4.31 -6.13 -15.65
N ALA A 118 -3.29 -5.38 -15.24
CA ALA A 118 -3.43 -4.14 -14.51
C ALA A 118 -2.89 -2.96 -15.30
N VAL A 119 -3.66 -1.85 -15.33
CA VAL A 119 -3.23 -0.55 -15.83
C VAL A 119 -3.20 0.45 -14.67
N ASN A 120 -2.27 1.38 -14.72
CA ASN A 120 -2.28 2.57 -13.89
C ASN A 120 -3.04 3.69 -14.62
N PRO A 121 -4.15 4.23 -14.07
CA PRO A 121 -4.92 5.29 -14.72
C PRO A 121 -4.32 6.69 -14.50
N GLU A 122 -3.21 6.83 -13.78
CA GLU A 122 -2.64 8.11 -13.37
C GLU A 122 -1.45 8.51 -14.26
N ASN A 123 -1.34 9.79 -14.57
CA ASN A 123 -0.20 10.34 -15.32
C ASN A 123 1.00 10.72 -14.42
N GLY A 124 0.85 10.63 -13.11
CA GLY A 124 1.88 11.04 -12.17
C GLY A 124 1.62 10.58 -10.75
N PHE A 125 2.43 11.09 -9.84
CA PHE A 125 2.38 10.77 -8.43
C PHE A 125 1.80 11.91 -7.61
N PHE A 126 0.97 11.56 -6.62
CA PHE A 126 0.46 12.48 -5.61
C PHE A 126 0.98 12.05 -4.24
N GLY A 127 2.21 12.44 -3.94
CA GLY A 127 2.95 11.98 -2.78
C GLY A 127 2.83 12.88 -1.55
N VAL A 128 3.08 12.33 -0.37
CA VAL A 128 3.26 13.09 0.87
C VAL A 128 4.66 13.68 0.89
N ALA A 129 4.77 15.01 1.10
CA ALA A 129 6.05 15.69 1.15
C ALA A 129 6.82 15.45 2.46
N PRO A 130 6.24 15.62 3.67
CA PRO A 130 6.96 15.45 4.92
C PRO A 130 7.65 14.08 5.04
N GLY A 131 8.93 14.12 5.40
CA GLY A 131 9.75 12.92 5.54
C GLY A 131 10.30 12.34 4.24
N THR A 132 9.87 12.82 3.07
CA THR A 132 10.45 12.43 1.78
C THR A 132 11.80 13.09 1.58
N ASN A 133 12.85 12.28 1.46
CA ASN A 133 14.24 12.73 1.30
C ASN A 133 15.10 11.66 0.61
N MET A 134 16.36 11.97 0.35
CA MET A 134 17.31 11.05 -0.32
C MET A 134 17.59 9.75 0.46
N LYS A 135 17.29 9.70 1.76
CA LYS A 135 17.47 8.50 2.57
C LYS A 135 16.21 7.65 2.62
N SER A 136 15.03 8.27 2.77
CA SER A 136 13.76 7.57 2.94
C SER A 136 13.18 7.05 1.63
N ASN A 137 13.21 7.86 0.56
CA ASN A 137 12.75 7.49 -0.78
C ASN A 137 13.42 8.39 -1.85
N PRO A 138 14.62 8.05 -2.31
CA PRO A 138 15.33 8.81 -3.33
C PRO A 138 14.54 8.97 -4.63
N ASN A 139 13.88 7.91 -5.11
CA ASN A 139 13.12 7.94 -6.35
C ASN A 139 11.93 8.90 -6.28
N ALA A 140 11.22 8.94 -5.15
CA ALA A 140 10.14 9.91 -4.95
C ALA A 140 10.66 11.35 -4.95
N LEU A 141 11.75 11.61 -4.21
CA LEU A 141 12.34 12.95 -4.19
C LEU A 141 12.82 13.38 -5.59
N LEU A 142 13.55 12.52 -6.29
CA LEU A 142 14.05 12.83 -7.64
C LEU A 142 12.91 13.05 -8.65
N SER A 143 11.74 12.42 -8.45
CA SER A 143 10.55 12.67 -9.26
C SER A 143 10.04 14.11 -9.15
N THR A 144 10.34 14.80 -8.05
CA THR A 144 9.86 16.16 -7.79
C THR A 144 10.77 17.27 -8.35
N MET A 145 11.89 16.95 -8.97
CA MET A 145 12.93 17.93 -9.33
C MET A 145 12.54 18.87 -10.47
N LYS A 146 11.49 18.56 -11.24
CA LYS A 146 10.99 19.41 -12.33
C LYS A 146 9.51 19.19 -12.57
N ASN A 147 8.84 20.19 -13.14
CA ASN A 147 7.43 20.13 -13.56
C ASN A 147 6.49 19.64 -12.44
N THR A 148 6.77 20.02 -11.21
CA THR A 148 6.06 19.52 -10.02
C THR A 148 5.27 20.66 -9.39
N ILE A 149 4.05 20.34 -8.96
CA ILE A 149 3.22 21.22 -8.15
C ILE A 149 3.33 20.79 -6.69
N PHE A 150 3.64 21.74 -5.83
CA PHE A 150 3.69 21.54 -4.38
C PHE A 150 2.52 22.26 -3.71
N THR A 151 1.91 21.61 -2.71
CA THR A 151 0.83 22.18 -1.93
C THR A 151 1.14 22.13 -0.44
N ASN A 152 0.95 23.26 0.23
CA ASN A 152 1.11 23.40 1.68
C ASN A 152 2.53 23.09 2.19
N VAL A 153 3.54 23.35 1.37
CA VAL A 153 4.96 23.27 1.75
C VAL A 153 5.49 24.66 2.11
N VAL A 154 6.72 24.75 2.58
CA VAL A 154 7.44 26.00 2.80
C VAL A 154 7.94 26.54 1.47
N GLN A 155 7.83 27.84 1.23
CA GLN A 155 8.49 28.54 0.14
C GLN A 155 9.75 29.20 0.65
N ASN A 156 10.90 28.82 0.12
CA ASN A 156 12.17 29.51 0.32
C ASN A 156 12.22 30.76 -0.57
N LEU A 157 12.34 31.93 0.02
CA LEU A 157 12.35 33.21 -0.70
C LEU A 157 13.71 33.56 -1.31
N ASP A 158 14.80 32.93 -0.88
CA ASP A 158 16.13 33.24 -1.37
C ASP A 158 16.39 32.70 -2.78
N ASP A 159 15.78 31.54 -3.12
CA ASP A 159 16.00 30.84 -4.39
C ASP A 159 14.72 30.32 -5.05
N ASN A 160 13.54 30.61 -4.50
CA ASN A 160 12.24 30.10 -4.93
C ASN A 160 12.11 28.58 -4.91
N THR A 161 12.87 27.89 -4.11
CA THR A 161 12.72 26.46 -3.88
C THR A 161 11.66 26.18 -2.82
N VAL A 162 11.36 24.92 -2.60
CA VAL A 162 10.43 24.46 -1.56
C VAL A 162 11.17 23.66 -0.50
N TRP A 163 10.60 23.66 0.70
CA TRP A 163 11.11 22.86 1.81
C TRP A 163 9.96 22.26 2.61
N TRP A 164 10.22 21.15 3.30
CA TRP A 164 9.29 20.50 4.23
C TRP A 164 10.05 19.76 5.32
N GLU A 165 9.43 19.51 6.45
CA GLU A 165 10.03 18.78 7.56
C GLU A 165 10.51 17.41 7.14
N GLY A 166 11.79 17.14 7.40
CA GLY A 166 12.46 15.90 7.04
C GLY A 166 13.01 15.84 5.63
N LEU A 167 12.96 16.91 4.84
CA LEU A 167 13.68 17.01 3.57
C LEU A 167 15.19 16.95 3.84
N ASP A 168 15.65 17.82 4.71
CA ASP A 168 17.01 17.88 5.22
C ASP A 168 17.05 18.46 6.64
N LYS A 169 18.25 18.74 7.16
CA LYS A 169 18.47 19.33 8.49
C LYS A 169 18.60 20.85 8.48
N ASN A 170 18.50 21.49 7.30
CA ASN A 170 18.78 22.91 7.11
C ASN A 170 17.54 23.67 6.64
N PRO A 171 16.59 24.00 7.53
CA PRO A 171 15.42 24.78 7.14
C PRO A 171 15.85 26.17 6.63
N PRO A 172 15.19 26.70 5.58
CA PRO A 172 15.50 28.03 5.05
C PRO A 172 15.27 29.10 6.11
N LYS A 173 16.12 30.15 6.10
CA LYS A 173 16.05 31.24 7.08
C LYS A 173 15.20 32.43 6.63
N ASN A 174 14.90 32.50 5.34
CA ASN A 174 14.04 33.51 4.74
C ASN A 174 12.93 32.82 3.94
N ALA A 175 11.82 32.54 4.60
CA ALA A 175 10.78 31.69 4.03
C ALA A 175 9.36 32.08 4.43
N ILE A 176 8.39 31.52 3.72
CA ILE A 176 6.96 31.61 4.02
C ILE A 176 6.45 30.20 4.35
N ASP A 177 5.75 30.08 5.48
CA ASP A 177 5.08 28.82 5.86
C ASP A 177 3.84 28.51 4.99
N TRP A 178 3.29 27.32 5.17
CA TRP A 178 2.10 26.89 4.44
C TRP A 178 0.83 27.74 4.68
N LYS A 179 0.82 28.58 5.71
CA LYS A 179 -0.27 29.51 6.02
C LYS A 179 -0.04 30.91 5.43
N GLY A 180 1.12 31.17 4.84
CA GLY A 180 1.48 32.45 4.30
C GLY A 180 2.20 33.40 5.29
N ASN A 181 2.67 32.90 6.44
CA ASN A 181 3.37 33.69 7.43
C ASN A 181 4.88 33.61 7.23
N PRO A 182 5.65 34.67 7.60
CA PRO A 182 7.12 34.59 7.65
C PRO A 182 7.59 33.45 8.56
N TRP A 183 8.51 32.64 8.08
CA TRP A 183 9.02 31.48 8.80
C TRP A 183 10.53 31.29 8.51
N ASN A 184 11.30 30.79 9.51
CA ASN A 184 12.75 30.63 9.41
C ASN A 184 13.29 29.34 10.06
N GLY A 185 12.40 28.43 10.42
CA GLY A 185 12.76 27.19 11.13
C GLY A 185 12.84 27.34 12.64
N ASP A 186 12.95 28.55 13.19
CA ASP A 186 13.10 28.82 14.63
C ASP A 186 11.82 29.38 15.27
N VAL A 187 10.76 29.61 14.49
CA VAL A 187 9.48 30.17 14.96
C VAL A 187 8.84 29.25 16.01
N LYS A 188 8.36 29.83 17.10
CA LYS A 188 7.65 29.14 18.18
C LYS A 188 6.26 29.71 18.35
N ASP A 189 5.33 28.87 18.77
CA ASP A 189 3.98 29.27 19.16
C ASP A 189 3.93 29.93 20.56
N ALA A 190 2.75 30.30 21.01
CA ALA A 190 2.53 30.92 22.29
C ALA A 190 2.95 30.05 23.50
N ASP A 191 2.98 28.74 23.32
CA ASP A 191 3.40 27.75 24.30
C ASP A 191 4.91 27.43 24.23
N GLY A 192 5.65 28.09 23.35
CA GLY A 192 7.08 27.90 23.12
C GLY A 192 7.43 26.65 22.31
N LYS A 193 6.44 25.99 21.67
CA LYS A 193 6.66 24.82 20.83
C LYS A 193 7.06 25.24 19.40
N PRO A 194 7.94 24.47 18.73
CA PRO A 194 8.33 24.76 17.36
C PRO A 194 7.11 24.74 16.42
N VAL A 195 6.96 25.79 15.61
CA VAL A 195 5.95 25.87 14.55
C VAL A 195 6.49 25.18 13.30
N LYS A 196 5.78 24.20 12.79
CA LYS A 196 6.13 23.54 11.53
C LYS A 196 5.85 24.46 10.34
N GLY A 197 6.81 24.53 9.43
CA GLY A 197 6.69 25.36 8.23
C GLY A 197 5.78 24.76 7.16
N ALA A 198 5.79 23.43 6.99
CA ALA A 198 4.89 22.72 6.10
C ALA A 198 3.71 22.10 6.85
N HIS A 199 2.57 21.94 6.16
CA HIS A 199 1.44 21.19 6.71
C HIS A 199 1.82 19.70 6.85
N PRO A 200 1.40 18.98 7.92
CA PRO A 200 1.71 17.56 8.09
C PRO A 200 1.24 16.65 6.94
N ASN A 201 0.25 17.09 6.18
CA ASN A 201 -0.25 16.42 4.98
C ASN A 201 0.03 17.22 3.70
N SER A 202 1.12 18.00 3.68
CA SER A 202 1.58 18.67 2.47
C SER A 202 1.93 17.67 1.39
N ARG A 203 1.73 18.05 0.13
CA ARG A 203 1.80 17.14 -1.01
C ARG A 203 2.65 17.69 -2.15
N PHE A 204 3.15 16.77 -2.96
CA PHE A 204 3.66 17.07 -4.29
C PHE A 204 2.86 16.31 -5.35
N THR A 205 2.69 16.92 -6.52
CA THR A 205 2.14 16.28 -7.71
C THR A 205 3.20 16.34 -8.80
N ALA A 206 3.79 15.20 -9.12
CA ALA A 206 4.91 15.09 -10.05
C ALA A 206 4.55 14.17 -11.24
N PRO A 207 4.98 14.48 -12.47
CA PRO A 207 4.82 13.57 -13.60
C PRO A 207 5.56 12.25 -13.35
N ALA A 208 4.93 11.12 -13.67
CA ALA A 208 5.55 9.80 -13.48
C ALA A 208 6.82 9.62 -14.30
N ILE A 209 6.90 10.23 -15.46
CA ILE A 209 8.09 10.20 -16.34
C ILE A 209 9.35 10.78 -15.68
N ASN A 210 9.21 11.56 -14.62
CA ASN A 210 10.35 12.06 -13.86
C ASN A 210 10.97 10.98 -12.94
N CYS A 211 10.25 9.89 -12.65
CA CYS A 211 10.72 8.87 -11.72
C CYS A 211 11.87 8.05 -12.31
N PRO A 212 13.03 7.95 -11.62
CA PRO A 212 14.17 7.21 -12.14
C PRO A 212 13.90 5.72 -12.38
N CYS A 213 12.93 5.12 -11.68
CA CYS A 213 12.56 3.72 -11.84
C CYS A 213 11.22 3.52 -12.58
N ILE A 214 10.74 4.52 -13.33
CA ILE A 214 9.51 4.35 -14.09
C ILE A 214 9.66 3.21 -15.12
N SER A 215 8.64 2.37 -15.22
CA SER A 215 8.60 1.28 -16.19
C SER A 215 8.36 1.80 -17.61
N ASP A 216 8.94 1.15 -18.59
CA ASP A 216 8.60 1.33 -20.01
C ASP A 216 7.16 0.89 -20.33
N GLN A 217 6.54 0.11 -19.43
CA GLN A 217 5.15 -0.34 -19.52
C GLN A 217 4.16 0.59 -18.79
N PHE A 218 4.61 1.74 -18.29
CA PHE A 218 3.78 2.70 -17.55
C PHE A 218 2.52 3.11 -18.32
N GLU A 219 2.65 3.37 -19.61
CA GLU A 219 1.54 3.76 -20.50
C GLU A 219 1.09 2.64 -21.44
N ALA A 220 1.42 1.37 -21.15
CA ALA A 220 1.00 0.25 -21.97
C ALA A 220 -0.53 0.14 -22.01
N PRO A 221 -1.19 0.24 -23.18
CA PRO A 221 -2.66 0.31 -23.27
C PRO A 221 -3.35 -0.96 -22.77
N ASN A 222 -2.69 -2.10 -22.85
CA ASN A 222 -3.19 -3.37 -22.32
C ASN A 222 -2.84 -3.58 -20.86
N GLY A 223 -1.97 -2.74 -20.29
CA GLY A 223 -1.44 -2.92 -18.95
C GLY A 223 -0.37 -4.00 -18.87
N VAL A 224 -0.21 -4.55 -17.68
CA VAL A 224 0.79 -5.58 -17.37
C VAL A 224 0.14 -6.80 -16.72
N PRO A 225 0.60 -8.03 -17.03
CA PRO A 225 0.01 -9.25 -16.47
C PRO A 225 0.48 -9.48 -15.03
N LEU A 226 -0.46 -9.68 -14.10
CA LEU A 226 -0.16 -9.88 -12.69
C LEU A 226 0.23 -11.32 -12.40
N SER A 227 1.36 -11.51 -11.74
CA SER A 227 1.80 -12.80 -11.19
C SER A 227 1.39 -12.99 -9.73
N ALA A 228 1.32 -11.90 -8.98
CA ALA A 228 0.89 -11.91 -7.58
C ALA A 228 0.06 -10.69 -7.21
N ILE A 229 -0.78 -10.86 -6.19
CA ILE A 229 -1.45 -9.78 -5.47
C ILE A 229 -0.97 -9.85 -4.02
N ILE A 230 -0.57 -8.71 -3.47
CA ILE A 230 -0.02 -8.61 -2.12
C ILE A 230 -0.90 -7.70 -1.29
N PHE A 231 -1.36 -8.19 -0.15
CA PHE A 231 -2.00 -7.40 0.89
C PHE A 231 -1.04 -7.19 2.04
N GLY A 232 -1.06 -6.05 2.70
CA GLY A 232 -0.22 -5.81 3.86
C GLY A 232 -0.75 -4.73 4.77
N GLY A 233 -0.42 -4.84 6.06
CA GLY A 233 -0.81 -3.86 7.07
C GLY A 233 0.17 -3.90 8.24
N ARG A 234 0.10 -2.87 9.08
CA ARG A 234 0.95 -2.77 10.27
C ARG A 234 0.38 -3.64 11.40
N ARG A 235 1.08 -4.71 11.75
CA ARG A 235 0.75 -5.58 12.88
C ARG A 235 2.00 -5.86 13.71
N ALA A 236 2.00 -5.41 14.98
CA ALA A 236 3.18 -5.55 15.84
C ALA A 236 3.50 -7.01 16.19
N LYS A 237 2.49 -7.87 16.37
CA LYS A 237 2.67 -9.23 16.89
C LYS A 237 1.94 -10.34 16.11
N THR A 238 0.88 -10.06 15.36
CA THR A 238 -0.04 -11.10 14.87
C THR A 238 0.39 -11.71 13.54
N ALA A 239 0.57 -10.89 12.50
CA ALA A 239 0.85 -11.41 11.17
C ALA A 239 2.35 -11.73 11.00
N PRO A 240 2.72 -12.87 10.37
CA PRO A 240 4.10 -13.15 10.02
C PRO A 240 4.62 -12.20 8.93
N LEU A 241 5.93 -12.19 8.69
CA LEU A 241 6.60 -11.38 7.67
C LEU A 241 5.94 -11.53 6.30
N VAL A 242 5.61 -12.77 5.94
CA VAL A 242 4.90 -13.10 4.70
C VAL A 242 4.17 -14.44 4.84
N TYR A 243 2.99 -14.55 4.24
CA TYR A 243 2.34 -15.81 3.98
C TYR A 243 1.52 -15.77 2.69
N GLN A 244 1.35 -16.91 2.05
CA GLN A 244 0.58 -17.11 0.84
C GLN A 244 -0.79 -17.69 1.21
N SER A 245 -1.86 -17.21 0.57
CA SER A 245 -3.19 -17.81 0.66
C SER A 245 -3.24 -19.21 0.02
N LYS A 246 -4.19 -20.03 0.46
CA LYS A 246 -4.35 -21.41 -0.02
C LYS A 246 -4.91 -21.49 -1.44
N ASP A 247 -5.85 -20.60 -1.75
CA ASP A 247 -6.51 -20.47 -3.04
C ASP A 247 -7.05 -19.05 -3.23
N TRP A 248 -7.86 -18.82 -4.28
CA TRP A 248 -8.42 -17.52 -4.56
C TRP A 248 -9.40 -17.04 -3.47
N ASN A 249 -10.35 -17.88 -3.04
CA ASN A 249 -11.32 -17.49 -2.03
C ASN A 249 -10.66 -17.21 -0.67
N ASN A 250 -9.68 -18.04 -0.29
CA ASN A 250 -8.83 -17.76 0.87
C ASN A 250 -8.02 -16.46 0.69
N GLY A 251 -7.56 -16.15 -0.51
CA GLY A 251 -6.91 -14.88 -0.84
C GLY A 251 -7.83 -13.67 -0.70
N VAL A 252 -9.08 -13.80 -1.15
CA VAL A 252 -10.11 -12.76 -0.94
C VAL A 252 -10.39 -12.60 0.56
N PHE A 253 -10.46 -13.71 1.31
CA PHE A 253 -10.56 -13.67 2.76
C PHE A 253 -9.39 -12.91 3.39
N VAL A 254 -8.15 -13.22 3.02
CA VAL A 254 -6.93 -12.51 3.50
C VAL A 254 -7.02 -11.01 3.23
N GLY A 255 -7.44 -10.59 2.04
CA GLY A 255 -7.66 -9.18 1.72
C GLY A 255 -8.78 -8.54 2.51
N SER A 256 -9.90 -9.24 2.69
CA SER A 256 -11.09 -8.73 3.40
C SER A 256 -10.87 -8.49 4.89
N ILE A 257 -9.96 -9.24 5.51
CA ILE A 257 -9.61 -9.12 6.93
C ILE A 257 -8.43 -8.19 7.20
N MET A 258 -7.85 -7.62 6.16
CA MET A 258 -6.70 -6.75 6.27
C MET A 258 -6.90 -5.67 7.34
N ALA A 259 -5.88 -5.47 8.17
CA ALA A 259 -5.94 -4.55 9.29
C ALA A 259 -4.61 -3.86 9.50
N SER A 260 -4.67 -2.66 10.07
CA SER A 260 -3.48 -1.92 10.48
C SER A 260 -3.68 -1.33 11.87
N GLU A 261 -2.65 -1.43 12.70
CA GLU A 261 -2.62 -0.82 14.02
C GLU A 261 -2.33 0.68 13.91
N THR A 262 -3.00 1.48 14.74
CA THR A 262 -2.81 2.93 14.79
C THR A 262 -1.44 3.29 15.32
N THR A 263 -0.87 4.36 14.77
CA THR A 263 0.42 4.92 15.19
C THR A 263 0.25 6.19 16.01
N ALA A 264 1.30 6.67 16.66
CA ALA A 264 1.32 7.94 17.40
C ALA A 264 0.98 9.18 16.54
N ALA A 265 1.10 9.08 15.20
CA ALA A 265 0.72 10.15 14.26
C ALA A 265 -0.79 10.18 13.96
N ALA A 266 -1.53 9.13 14.34
CA ALA A 266 -2.98 9.06 14.18
C ALA A 266 -3.71 9.66 15.39
N THR A 267 -4.88 10.22 15.17
CA THR A 267 -5.78 10.63 16.27
C THR A 267 -6.34 9.40 16.97
N GLY A 268 -6.13 9.25 18.28
CA GLY A 268 -6.63 8.15 19.10
C GLY A 268 -5.52 7.36 19.79
N ALA A 269 -5.89 6.22 20.41
CA ALA A 269 -4.95 5.36 21.10
C ALA A 269 -4.01 4.63 20.11
N VAL A 270 -2.75 4.49 20.48
CA VAL A 270 -1.75 3.72 19.70
C VAL A 270 -2.03 2.22 19.82
N GLY A 271 -1.80 1.47 18.75
CA GLY A 271 -1.94 0.01 18.73
C GLY A 271 -3.38 -0.50 18.57
N VAL A 272 -4.34 0.37 18.30
CA VAL A 272 -5.72 -0.04 18.02
C VAL A 272 -5.81 -0.62 16.60
N VAL A 273 -6.32 -1.84 16.49
CA VAL A 273 -6.53 -2.52 15.21
C VAL A 273 -7.68 -1.87 14.45
N ARG A 274 -7.40 -1.37 13.27
CA ARG A 274 -8.40 -0.85 12.33
C ARG A 274 -8.49 -1.74 11.12
N ARG A 275 -9.69 -2.29 10.87
CA ARG A 275 -9.97 -3.07 9.66
C ARG A 275 -10.08 -2.14 8.45
N ASP A 276 -9.30 -2.45 7.44
CA ASP A 276 -9.29 -1.74 6.16
C ASP A 276 -9.20 -2.75 5.01
N PRO A 277 -10.32 -3.43 4.69
CA PRO A 277 -10.35 -4.46 3.67
C PRO A 277 -9.71 -3.99 2.37
N MET A 278 -8.67 -4.72 1.92
CA MET A 278 -7.95 -4.48 0.66
C MET A 278 -7.43 -3.04 0.51
N ALA A 279 -7.28 -2.28 1.63
CA ALA A 279 -7.02 -0.84 1.67
C ALA A 279 -8.08 -0.01 0.89
N MET A 280 -9.29 -0.52 0.76
CA MET A 280 -10.36 0.04 -0.05
C MET A 280 -11.53 0.61 0.75
N ARG A 281 -11.54 0.49 2.08
CA ARG A 281 -12.69 0.91 2.91
C ARG A 281 -13.17 2.35 2.60
N PRO A 282 -12.31 3.36 2.41
CA PRO A 282 -12.76 4.71 2.07
C PRO A 282 -13.11 4.88 0.58
N PHE A 283 -12.88 3.88 -0.26
CA PHE A 283 -12.87 4.00 -1.72
C PHE A 283 -13.83 3.05 -2.43
N ILE A 284 -14.59 2.25 -1.69
CA ILE A 284 -15.63 1.38 -2.26
C ILE A 284 -16.86 2.24 -2.54
N GLY A 285 -17.31 2.27 -3.80
CA GLY A 285 -18.46 3.08 -4.24
C GLY A 285 -19.82 2.42 -4.05
N TYR A 286 -19.89 1.27 -3.35
CA TYR A 286 -21.11 0.50 -3.12
C TYR A 286 -20.99 -0.35 -1.84
N ASN A 287 -21.90 -1.30 -1.61
CA ASN A 287 -21.87 -2.12 -0.39
C ASN A 287 -20.60 -2.97 -0.30
N MET A 288 -19.98 -3.00 0.87
CA MET A 288 -18.71 -3.71 1.10
C MET A 288 -18.85 -5.24 0.93
N GLY A 289 -19.96 -5.83 1.37
CA GLY A 289 -20.20 -7.26 1.17
C GLY A 289 -20.32 -7.63 -0.31
N ASP A 290 -20.99 -6.77 -1.09
CA ASP A 290 -21.07 -6.94 -2.55
C ASP A 290 -19.71 -6.73 -3.23
N TYR A 291 -18.86 -5.86 -2.69
CA TYR A 291 -17.48 -5.71 -3.16
C TYR A 291 -16.67 -6.99 -2.95
N PHE A 292 -16.78 -7.63 -1.79
CA PHE A 292 -16.17 -8.94 -1.58
C PHE A 292 -16.72 -10.01 -2.51
N LYS A 293 -18.04 -9.99 -2.74
CA LYS A 293 -18.68 -10.94 -3.67
C LYS A 293 -18.17 -10.76 -5.10
N HIS A 294 -17.97 -9.51 -5.53
CA HIS A 294 -17.38 -9.21 -6.84
C HIS A 294 -15.96 -9.80 -6.98
N TRP A 295 -15.12 -9.71 -5.95
CA TRP A 295 -13.79 -10.35 -5.95
C TRP A 295 -13.89 -11.88 -6.10
N ILE A 296 -14.82 -12.52 -5.40
CA ILE A 296 -15.05 -13.98 -5.50
C ILE A 296 -15.48 -14.35 -6.92
N GLU A 297 -16.47 -13.64 -7.47
CA GLU A 297 -17.00 -13.86 -8.82
C GLU A 297 -15.95 -13.61 -9.91
N MET A 298 -15.08 -12.64 -9.73
CA MET A 298 -13.93 -12.44 -10.62
C MET A 298 -13.04 -13.68 -10.67
N GLY A 299 -12.84 -14.37 -9.54
CA GLY A 299 -12.09 -15.62 -9.48
C GLY A 299 -12.63 -16.71 -10.39
N GLU A 300 -13.94 -16.75 -10.63
CA GLU A 300 -14.56 -17.72 -11.56
C GLU A 300 -14.20 -17.45 -13.03
N LYS A 301 -13.90 -16.19 -13.36
CA LYS A 301 -13.55 -15.73 -14.71
C LYS A 301 -12.06 -15.84 -15.02
N ILE A 302 -11.20 -15.98 -14.01
CA ILE A 302 -9.76 -16.02 -14.16
C ILE A 302 -9.29 -17.45 -14.35
N ALA A 303 -8.84 -17.82 -15.55
CA ALA A 303 -8.32 -19.15 -15.81
C ALA A 303 -6.93 -19.35 -15.14
N ASN A 304 -6.07 -18.35 -15.25
CA ASN A 304 -4.71 -18.36 -14.71
C ASN A 304 -4.58 -17.34 -13.56
N LYS A 305 -5.04 -17.76 -12.37
CA LYS A 305 -5.11 -16.90 -11.19
C LYS A 305 -3.73 -16.51 -10.69
N PRO A 306 -3.48 -15.23 -10.35
CA PRO A 306 -2.30 -14.85 -9.58
C PRO A 306 -2.39 -15.44 -8.17
N LYS A 307 -1.25 -15.74 -7.57
CA LYS A 307 -1.18 -16.10 -6.14
C LYS A 307 -1.38 -14.85 -5.28
N ILE A 308 -2.01 -15.02 -4.13
CA ILE A 308 -2.29 -13.92 -3.19
C ILE A 308 -1.46 -14.11 -1.93
N PHE A 309 -0.82 -13.03 -1.48
CA PHE A 309 0.06 -13.02 -0.32
C PHE A 309 -0.36 -11.94 0.68
N ASN A 310 0.02 -12.13 1.94
CA ASN A 310 0.03 -11.07 2.93
C ASN A 310 1.45 -10.83 3.40
N VAL A 311 1.81 -9.56 3.61
CA VAL A 311 3.12 -9.15 4.15
C VAL A 311 2.96 -8.24 5.35
N ASN A 312 3.91 -8.30 6.28
CA ASN A 312 3.94 -7.45 7.44
C ASN A 312 5.37 -7.01 7.77
N TRP A 313 5.71 -5.79 7.41
CA TRP A 313 7.02 -5.17 7.65
C TRP A 313 7.23 -4.67 9.09
N PHE A 314 6.22 -4.77 9.96
CA PHE A 314 6.10 -3.97 11.18
C PHE A 314 6.08 -4.80 12.46
N ARG A 315 6.56 -6.05 12.42
CA ARG A 315 6.76 -6.85 13.64
C ARG A 315 7.74 -6.14 14.55
N THR A 316 7.43 -6.12 15.86
CA THR A 316 8.27 -5.47 16.86
C THR A 316 8.76 -6.48 17.91
N ASP A 317 9.94 -6.18 18.44
CA ASP A 317 10.46 -6.83 19.67
C ASP A 317 9.66 -6.37 20.91
N ASP A 318 10.07 -6.82 22.08
CA ASP A 318 9.41 -6.47 23.36
C ASP A 318 9.67 -5.01 23.76
N ASN A 319 10.65 -4.34 23.18
CA ASN A 319 10.95 -2.92 23.37
C ASN A 319 10.20 -2.02 22.37
N GLY A 320 9.45 -2.60 21.43
CA GLY A 320 8.71 -1.88 20.40
C GLY A 320 9.55 -1.50 19.17
N ASN A 321 10.79 -1.99 19.03
CA ASN A 321 11.61 -1.76 17.84
C ASN A 321 11.20 -2.72 16.73
N PHE A 322 11.26 -2.23 15.46
CA PHE A 322 11.02 -3.10 14.32
C PHE A 322 12.12 -4.15 14.18
N ILE A 323 11.70 -5.41 14.02
CA ILE A 323 12.62 -6.55 13.82
C ILE A 323 13.07 -6.63 12.37
N TRP A 324 12.17 -6.32 11.41
CA TRP A 324 12.49 -6.33 10.00
C TRP A 324 13.00 -4.95 9.55
N PRO A 325 14.11 -4.85 8.79
CA PRO A 325 14.69 -3.58 8.39
C PRO A 325 13.81 -2.79 7.41
N GLY A 326 12.98 -3.47 6.62
CA GLY A 326 12.10 -2.83 5.66
C GLY A 326 12.82 -2.18 4.48
N PHE A 327 12.19 -1.19 3.85
CA PHE A 327 12.73 -0.47 2.69
C PHE A 327 13.26 -1.41 1.59
N GLY A 328 14.52 -1.23 1.16
CA GLY A 328 15.14 -2.06 0.13
C GLY A 328 15.17 -3.56 0.45
N ASP A 329 15.24 -3.92 1.73
CA ASP A 329 15.25 -5.32 2.16
C ASP A 329 13.90 -6.04 1.97
N ASN A 330 12.82 -5.32 1.71
CA ASN A 330 11.57 -5.92 1.25
C ASN A 330 11.73 -6.68 -0.07
N MET A 331 12.78 -6.38 -0.85
CA MET A 331 13.14 -7.15 -2.04
C MET A 331 13.34 -8.65 -1.73
N ARG A 332 13.86 -9.00 -0.56
CA ARG A 332 14.11 -10.38 -0.13
C ARG A 332 12.80 -11.18 0.00
N VAL A 333 11.74 -10.53 0.42
CA VAL A 333 10.39 -11.11 0.48
C VAL A 333 9.75 -11.17 -0.90
N LEU A 334 9.92 -10.14 -1.72
CA LEU A 334 9.45 -10.15 -3.11
C LEU A 334 10.11 -11.27 -3.92
N ASP A 335 11.38 -11.54 -3.70
CA ASP A 335 12.12 -12.63 -4.34
C ASP A 335 11.47 -13.99 -4.03
N TRP A 336 11.19 -14.27 -2.75
CA TRP A 336 10.45 -15.47 -2.37
C TRP A 336 9.03 -15.52 -2.97
N ILE A 337 8.31 -14.41 -3.01
CA ILE A 337 6.97 -14.33 -3.62
C ILE A 337 7.04 -14.73 -5.10
N ILE A 338 8.02 -14.23 -5.84
CA ILE A 338 8.20 -14.57 -7.26
C ILE A 338 8.56 -16.05 -7.42
N ASP A 339 9.47 -16.59 -6.60
CA ASP A 339 9.83 -18.01 -6.64
C ASP A 339 8.63 -18.90 -6.33
N ARG A 340 7.71 -18.48 -5.42
CA ARG A 340 6.44 -19.18 -5.20
C ARG A 340 5.51 -19.10 -6.41
N CYS A 341 5.47 -17.97 -7.12
CA CYS A 341 4.66 -17.83 -8.33
C CYS A 341 5.15 -18.73 -9.47
N GLU A 342 6.43 -19.06 -9.48
CA GLU A 342 7.09 -19.90 -10.48
C GLU A 342 7.24 -21.37 -10.01
N ASP A 343 6.69 -21.73 -8.84
CA ASP A 343 6.77 -23.05 -8.21
C ASP A 343 8.21 -23.56 -8.03
N LYS A 344 9.15 -22.62 -7.79
CA LYS A 344 10.58 -22.91 -7.59
C LYS A 344 10.95 -23.26 -6.15
N VAL A 345 10.13 -22.87 -5.19
CA VAL A 345 10.34 -23.12 -3.76
C VAL A 345 9.08 -23.70 -3.12
N ASP A 346 9.29 -24.60 -2.14
CA ASP A 346 8.21 -25.11 -1.30
C ASP A 346 7.82 -24.10 -0.23
N ALA A 347 6.75 -24.40 0.52
CA ALA A 347 6.33 -23.62 1.65
C ALA A 347 5.78 -24.52 2.76
N ILE A 348 5.75 -23.99 3.99
CA ILE A 348 5.24 -24.69 5.16
C ILE A 348 3.76 -24.32 5.33
N GLU A 349 2.89 -25.34 5.38
CA GLU A 349 1.47 -25.12 5.66
C GLU A 349 1.27 -24.76 7.13
N THR A 350 0.44 -23.75 7.37
CA THR A 350 0.04 -23.26 8.70
C THR A 350 -1.49 -23.10 8.75
N PRO A 351 -2.07 -22.86 9.92
CA PRO A 351 -3.51 -22.57 10.02
C PRO A 351 -3.99 -21.41 9.13
N ILE A 352 -3.13 -20.44 8.84
CA ILE A 352 -3.48 -19.20 8.10
C ILE A 352 -3.13 -19.23 6.62
N GLY A 353 -2.33 -20.17 6.17
CA GLY A 353 -1.81 -20.28 4.80
C GLY A 353 -0.39 -20.83 4.78
N PHE A 354 0.36 -20.56 3.72
CA PHE A 354 1.71 -21.07 3.54
C PHE A 354 2.76 -20.02 3.87
N VAL A 355 3.74 -20.37 4.72
CA VAL A 355 4.89 -19.51 5.06
C VAL A 355 6.17 -20.06 4.45
N PRO A 356 7.21 -19.22 4.22
CA PRO A 356 8.53 -19.68 3.81
C PRO A 356 9.15 -20.66 4.81
N LYS A 357 10.03 -21.54 4.34
CA LYS A 357 11.12 -22.02 5.18
C LYS A 357 12.03 -20.82 5.48
N ALA A 358 12.59 -20.75 6.68
CA ALA A 358 13.40 -19.59 7.06
C ALA A 358 14.61 -19.41 6.14
N GLU A 359 15.18 -20.52 5.65
CA GLU A 359 16.33 -20.58 4.74
C GLU A 359 16.02 -19.99 3.35
N ASP A 360 14.74 -19.91 2.96
CA ASP A 360 14.32 -19.37 1.66
C ASP A 360 14.25 -17.82 1.66
N ILE A 361 14.37 -17.18 2.81
CA ILE A 361 14.53 -15.74 2.92
C ILE A 361 16.02 -15.40 3.01
N ASN A 362 16.54 -14.80 1.97
CA ASN A 362 17.95 -14.44 1.90
C ASN A 362 18.29 -13.34 2.93
N VAL A 363 19.21 -13.62 3.84
CA VAL A 363 19.71 -12.69 4.87
C VAL A 363 21.13 -12.19 4.61
N ASP A 364 21.72 -12.52 3.47
CA ASP A 364 23.09 -12.10 3.13
C ASP A 364 23.25 -10.58 3.20
N GLY A 365 24.27 -10.13 3.93
CA GLY A 365 24.56 -8.71 4.11
C GLY A 365 23.69 -7.98 5.13
N LEU A 366 22.82 -8.69 5.87
CA LEU A 366 22.12 -8.14 7.04
C LEU A 366 22.96 -8.42 8.30
N GLU A 367 23.26 -7.37 9.06
CA GLU A 367 24.05 -7.48 10.30
C GLU A 367 23.20 -7.93 11.49
N ASP A 368 21.96 -7.40 11.60
CA ASP A 368 21.09 -7.58 12.75
C ASP A 368 19.94 -8.60 12.54
N VAL A 369 19.87 -9.24 11.36
CA VAL A 369 18.83 -10.23 11.01
C VAL A 369 19.48 -11.55 10.70
N THR A 370 19.29 -12.52 11.58
CA THR A 370 19.80 -13.89 11.44
C THR A 370 18.70 -14.84 10.98
N LEU A 371 19.05 -16.09 10.71
CA LEU A 371 18.09 -17.14 10.40
C LEU A 371 17.07 -17.34 11.54
N ASP A 372 17.51 -17.22 12.79
CA ASP A 372 16.60 -17.34 13.95
C ASP A 372 15.65 -16.15 14.05
N THR A 373 16.11 -14.95 13.66
CA THR A 373 15.23 -13.78 13.52
C THR A 373 14.16 -14.03 12.44
N ILE A 374 14.52 -14.64 11.32
CA ILE A 374 13.54 -14.99 10.27
C ILE A 374 12.53 -16.02 10.78
N LYS A 375 12.97 -17.06 11.52
CA LYS A 375 12.05 -18.02 12.13
C LYS A 375 11.04 -17.35 13.06
N GLU A 376 11.49 -16.39 13.88
CA GLU A 376 10.61 -15.58 14.72
C GLU A 376 9.59 -14.80 13.90
N LEU A 377 10.06 -14.10 12.86
CA LEU A 377 9.21 -13.30 11.96
C LEU A 377 8.19 -14.13 11.17
N LEU A 378 8.46 -15.41 10.93
CA LEU A 378 7.57 -16.33 10.22
C LEU A 378 6.64 -17.13 11.16
N THR A 379 6.81 -17.01 12.48
CA THR A 379 6.01 -17.73 13.47
C THR A 379 4.55 -17.29 13.40
N VAL A 380 3.65 -18.27 13.37
CA VAL A 380 2.21 -18.11 13.51
C VAL A 380 1.81 -18.42 14.94
N ASP A 381 1.55 -17.39 15.74
CA ASP A 381 1.10 -17.52 17.12
C ASP A 381 -0.39 -17.88 17.15
N VAL A 382 -0.70 -19.14 17.49
CA VAL A 382 -2.07 -19.68 17.49
C VAL A 382 -2.99 -18.92 18.43
N GLU A 383 -2.52 -18.54 19.62
CA GLU A 383 -3.37 -17.84 20.59
C GLU A 383 -3.67 -16.40 20.16
N ASN A 384 -2.71 -15.71 19.55
CA ASN A 384 -2.97 -14.41 18.95
C ASN A 384 -3.94 -14.51 17.77
N TRP A 385 -3.82 -15.56 16.95
CA TRP A 385 -4.73 -15.78 15.83
C TRP A 385 -6.14 -16.21 16.23
N LYS A 386 -6.32 -16.90 17.35
CA LYS A 386 -7.66 -17.14 17.94
C LYS A 386 -8.36 -15.82 18.31
N LYS A 387 -7.65 -14.91 18.95
CA LYS A 387 -8.17 -13.56 19.26
C LYS A 387 -8.45 -12.76 17.98
N GLU A 388 -7.57 -12.89 16.99
CA GLU A 388 -7.76 -12.25 15.67
C GLU A 388 -9.03 -12.78 14.99
N ALA A 389 -9.29 -14.08 15.04
CA ALA A 389 -10.49 -14.70 14.48
C ALA A 389 -11.78 -14.20 15.15
N GLU A 390 -11.77 -13.95 16.47
CA GLU A 390 -12.88 -13.29 17.17
C GLU A 390 -13.12 -11.86 16.68
N GLY A 391 -12.04 -11.09 16.50
CA GLY A 391 -12.12 -9.73 15.95
C GLY A 391 -12.60 -9.69 14.49
N ILE A 392 -12.27 -10.70 13.68
CA ILE A 392 -12.77 -10.85 12.31
C ILE A 392 -14.27 -11.15 12.32
N GLU A 393 -14.72 -12.06 13.22
CA GLU A 393 -16.13 -12.40 13.35
C GLU A 393 -16.97 -11.17 13.74
N GLN A 394 -16.49 -10.38 14.71
CA GLN A 394 -17.13 -9.12 15.09
C GLN A 394 -17.21 -8.18 13.89
N PHE A 395 -16.11 -7.99 13.16
CA PHE A 395 -16.05 -7.14 11.98
C PHE A 395 -17.03 -7.57 10.89
N TYR A 396 -17.11 -8.88 10.61
CA TYR A 396 -18.08 -9.41 9.64
C TYR A 396 -19.53 -9.23 10.11
N GLY A 397 -19.77 -9.23 11.41
CA GLY A 397 -21.09 -8.91 11.99
C GLY A 397 -21.54 -7.46 11.76
N GLU A 398 -20.59 -6.55 11.54
CA GLU A 398 -20.86 -5.13 11.23
C GLU A 398 -21.16 -4.89 9.73
N ILE A 399 -20.83 -5.84 8.85
CA ILE A 399 -20.96 -5.71 7.40
C ILE A 399 -22.22 -6.43 6.95
N THR A 400 -23.06 -5.74 6.19
CA THR A 400 -24.20 -6.39 5.54
C THR A 400 -23.77 -7.18 4.32
N ARG A 401 -24.41 -8.32 4.09
CA ARG A 401 -24.22 -9.15 2.88
C ARG A 401 -22.79 -9.72 2.72
N VAL A 402 -22.11 -10.03 3.81
CA VAL A 402 -20.84 -10.78 3.74
C VAL A 402 -21.10 -12.11 3.00
N PRO A 403 -20.32 -12.43 1.95
CA PRO A 403 -20.44 -13.68 1.23
C PRO A 403 -20.29 -14.93 2.11
N GLU A 404 -21.06 -15.98 1.82
CA GLU A 404 -20.97 -17.25 2.56
C GLU A 404 -19.58 -17.90 2.41
N GLU A 405 -18.93 -17.70 1.28
CA GLU A 405 -17.57 -18.16 1.02
C GLU A 405 -16.57 -17.59 2.05
N LEU A 406 -16.70 -16.30 2.41
CA LEU A 406 -15.82 -15.67 3.42
C LEU A 406 -16.16 -16.10 4.85
N LYS A 407 -17.45 -16.36 5.14
CA LYS A 407 -17.85 -16.95 6.42
C LYS A 407 -17.32 -18.37 6.57
N ALA A 408 -17.31 -19.13 5.49
CA ALA A 408 -16.71 -20.47 5.45
C ALA A 408 -15.20 -20.42 5.68
N GLU A 409 -14.49 -19.46 5.09
CA GLU A 409 -13.05 -19.26 5.33
C GLU A 409 -12.75 -18.92 6.80
N LEU A 410 -13.57 -18.07 7.44
CA LEU A 410 -13.44 -17.80 8.87
C LEU A 410 -13.67 -19.07 9.73
N ALA A 411 -14.67 -19.87 9.38
CA ALA A 411 -14.93 -21.14 10.06
C ALA A 411 -13.75 -22.12 9.89
N ASN A 412 -13.17 -22.20 8.69
CA ASN A 412 -11.99 -23.01 8.40
C ASN A 412 -10.77 -22.52 9.22
N LEU A 413 -10.55 -21.21 9.31
CA LEU A 413 -9.48 -20.64 10.12
C LEU A 413 -9.64 -21.06 11.58
N LYS A 414 -10.83 -20.88 12.18
CA LYS A 414 -11.11 -21.29 13.55
C LYS A 414 -10.89 -22.79 13.78
N ALA A 415 -11.33 -23.63 12.83
CA ALA A 415 -11.12 -25.07 12.92
C ALA A 415 -9.63 -25.45 12.84
N ASN A 416 -8.85 -24.79 11.97
CA ASN A 416 -7.42 -25.07 11.83
C ASN A 416 -6.60 -24.58 13.03
N LEU A 417 -7.02 -23.51 13.69
CA LEU A 417 -6.36 -23.02 14.93
C LEU A 417 -6.64 -23.92 16.14
N ASN A 418 -7.59 -24.84 16.08
CA ASN A 418 -7.93 -25.76 17.15
C ASN A 418 -7.44 -27.20 16.92
N LYS A 419 -6.68 -27.43 15.85
CA LYS A 419 -5.98 -28.72 15.59
C LYS A 419 -4.65 -28.72 16.30
#